data_d1fb782447a551148e2041b921ba3077
#
_entry.id   d1fb782447a551148e2041b921ba3077
#
_cell.length_a   1.000
_cell.length_b   1.000
_cell.length_c   1.000
_cell.angle_alpha   90.00
_cell.angle_beta   90.00
_cell.angle_gamma   90.00
#
_symmetry.space_group_name_H-M   'P 1'
#
loop_
_entity.id
_entity.type
_entity.pdbx_description
1 polymer ?
#
loop_
_entity_poly.entity_id
_entity_poly.type
_entity_poly.pdbx_seq_one_letter_code
_entity_poly.pdbx_strand_id
1 'polypeptide(L)'
;MTNRINRAIELLAQDQAIYYTGGHSGHVLTYAQGREDAHIWADYINVGMEHGAFDMTGLGEYMRGLVDGGPTRSGHRTPAVIVEAPVNGTDAANVRFNAWQFRQILGRGVHGVLLCQAESADAVRVFVESCRYPHQCSDVDPALPTPIERLRGAAGAPGRGRLGIGTRGRGSEGTAAPIWGLSPEEYLERCDPWPLNPKGELLLGVKLESPEGIANCERILAVSGLGFAELGPGDLGLALGYLAVPHDPYPPEMREARERVFAACRKNRIPFLETASPESIIAKLDEGVRVIAGHREETAKIGRAHQKRTMPV
;
A
#
# COMPACT_ATOMS: atom_id res chain seq x y z
N MET A 1 5.97 -11.23 21.58
CA MET A 1 5.82 -10.18 20.55
C MET A 1 5.90 -10.87 19.21
N THR A 2 4.87 -10.75 18.40
CA THR A 2 4.89 -11.30 17.02
C THR A 2 5.91 -10.48 16.25
N ASN A 3 6.99 -11.11 15.81
CA ASN A 3 8.05 -10.43 15.07
C ASN A 3 7.56 -10.21 13.64
N ARG A 4 6.77 -9.16 13.41
CA ARG A 4 6.35 -8.70 12.09
C ARG A 4 7.58 -8.22 11.30
N ILE A 5 7.57 -8.44 10.00
CA ILE A 5 8.57 -7.88 9.08
C ILE A 5 8.19 -6.44 8.76
N ASN A 6 6.91 -6.21 8.46
CA ASN A 6 6.39 -4.91 8.10
C ASN A 6 5.93 -4.14 9.34
N ARG A 7 6.73 -3.15 9.78
CA ARG A 7 6.42 -2.28 10.92
C ARG A 7 5.10 -1.54 10.76
N ALA A 8 4.77 -1.11 9.55
CA ALA A 8 3.52 -0.40 9.31
C ALA A 8 2.30 -1.29 9.62
N ILE A 9 2.35 -2.57 9.22
CA ILE A 9 1.30 -3.55 9.56
C ILE A 9 1.25 -3.79 11.06
N GLU A 10 2.39 -3.91 11.74
CA GLU A 10 2.40 -4.13 13.20
C GLU A 10 1.72 -2.99 13.95
N LEU A 11 1.94 -1.76 13.53
CA LEU A 11 1.30 -0.57 14.12
C LEU A 11 -0.19 -0.50 13.81
N LEU A 12 -0.58 -0.68 12.54
CA LEU A 12 -1.99 -0.66 12.13
C LEU A 12 -2.81 -1.78 12.82
N ALA A 13 -2.21 -2.97 13.02
CA ALA A 13 -2.85 -4.06 13.75
C ALA A 13 -3.09 -3.74 15.24
N GLN A 14 -2.39 -2.76 15.81
CA GLN A 14 -2.57 -2.23 17.16
C GLN A 14 -3.43 -0.94 17.20
N ASP A 15 -4.11 -0.62 16.10
CA ASP A 15 -4.85 0.65 15.91
C ASP A 15 -3.97 1.91 16.08
N GLN A 16 -2.65 1.79 15.88
CA GLN A 16 -1.73 2.91 15.90
C GLN A 16 -1.62 3.52 14.50
N ALA A 17 -1.66 4.84 14.42
CA ALA A 17 -1.43 5.54 13.16
C ALA A 17 0.03 5.37 12.71
N ILE A 18 0.23 5.29 11.40
CA ILE A 18 1.54 5.26 10.77
C ILE A 18 1.81 6.56 10.04
N TYR A 19 3.07 6.97 10.02
CA TYR A 19 3.53 8.23 9.44
C TYR A 19 4.56 7.95 8.37
N TYR A 20 4.45 8.60 7.22
CA TYR A 20 5.41 8.41 6.16
C TYR A 20 6.19 9.67 5.79
N THR A 21 7.32 9.44 5.15
CA THR A 21 8.14 10.40 4.43
C THR A 21 8.34 9.91 3.00
N GLY A 22 8.94 10.74 2.16
CA GLY A 22 9.09 10.48 0.73
C GLY A 22 8.10 11.31 -0.08
N GLY A 23 7.97 11.06 -1.35
CA GLY A 23 7.16 11.90 -2.23
C GLY A 23 6.53 11.16 -3.39
N HIS A 24 5.46 11.75 -3.92
CA HIS A 24 4.76 11.25 -5.11
C HIS A 24 5.60 11.36 -6.39
N SER A 25 6.52 12.35 -6.43
CA SER A 25 7.38 12.60 -7.59
C SER A 25 8.72 11.85 -7.56
N GLY A 26 8.89 10.91 -6.65
CA GLY A 26 10.06 10.07 -6.54
C GLY A 26 10.76 10.14 -5.19
N HIS A 27 11.88 9.45 -5.11
CA HIS A 27 12.80 9.40 -3.97
C HIS A 27 14.23 9.21 -4.50
N VAL A 28 15.25 9.56 -3.70
CA VAL A 28 16.62 9.31 -4.09
C VAL A 28 16.93 7.82 -3.90
N LEU A 29 16.88 7.07 -4.97
CA LEU A 29 17.02 5.61 -4.96
C LEU A 29 18.48 5.20 -5.16
N THR A 30 19.32 5.45 -4.15
CA THR A 30 20.72 5.00 -4.13
C THR A 30 20.98 4.16 -2.89
N TYR A 31 22.02 3.31 -2.97
CA TYR A 31 22.50 2.54 -1.81
C TYR A 31 22.87 3.45 -0.63
N ALA A 32 23.56 4.57 -0.89
CA ALA A 32 23.96 5.52 0.14
C ALA A 32 22.75 6.12 0.86
N GLN A 33 21.74 6.58 0.10
CA GLN A 33 20.50 7.11 0.67
C GLN A 33 19.76 6.06 1.49
N GLY A 34 19.70 4.81 1.03
CA GLY A 34 19.10 3.71 1.80
C GLY A 34 19.77 3.51 3.15
N ARG A 35 21.09 3.59 3.23
CA ARG A 35 21.80 3.51 4.50
C ARG A 35 21.48 4.67 5.46
N GLU A 36 21.32 5.87 4.94
CA GLU A 36 20.93 7.04 5.73
C GLU A 36 19.48 6.89 6.24
N ASP A 37 18.57 6.42 5.40
CA ASP A 37 17.14 6.30 5.71
C ASP A 37 16.81 5.09 6.61
N ALA A 38 17.76 4.18 6.87
CA ALA A 38 17.54 3.02 7.72
C ALA A 38 17.01 3.37 9.14
N HIS A 39 17.40 4.56 9.63
CA HIS A 39 16.99 5.07 10.95
C HIS A 39 16.07 6.29 10.88
N ILE A 40 15.35 6.44 9.77
CA ILE A 40 14.46 7.58 9.57
C ILE A 40 13.32 7.60 10.60
N TRP A 41 12.84 8.80 10.92
CA TRP A 41 11.75 9.01 11.87
C TRP A 41 10.40 8.44 11.42
N ALA A 42 10.20 8.18 10.13
CA ALA A 42 8.95 7.71 9.55
C ALA A 42 8.72 6.22 9.77
N ASP A 43 7.48 5.80 9.83
CA ASP A 43 7.10 4.39 9.96
C ASP A 43 7.22 3.65 8.62
N TYR A 44 7.00 4.38 7.52
CA TYR A 44 7.32 3.88 6.19
C TYR A 44 7.83 5.01 5.28
N ILE A 45 8.48 4.60 4.21
CA ILE A 45 9.00 5.47 3.16
C ILE A 45 8.13 5.26 1.93
N ASN A 46 7.55 6.36 1.42
CA ASN A 46 6.77 6.36 0.20
C ASN A 46 7.69 6.64 -0.99
N VAL A 47 7.66 5.77 -2.00
CA VAL A 47 8.43 5.93 -3.23
C VAL A 47 7.47 6.12 -4.40
N GLY A 48 7.28 7.36 -4.82
CA GLY A 48 6.40 7.71 -5.93
C GLY A 48 7.03 7.37 -7.27
N MET A 49 6.49 6.37 -7.95
CA MET A 49 6.83 6.05 -9.34
C MET A 49 5.69 6.38 -10.31
N GLU A 50 4.58 6.87 -9.79
CA GLU A 50 3.48 7.40 -10.59
C GLU A 50 3.92 8.65 -11.37
N HIS A 51 4.54 9.60 -10.67
CA HIS A 51 5.08 10.84 -11.25
C HIS A 51 6.61 10.88 -11.28
N GLY A 52 7.27 9.92 -10.65
CA GLY A 52 8.72 9.77 -10.61
C GLY A 52 9.23 8.74 -11.61
N ALA A 53 10.55 8.56 -11.64
CA ALA A 53 11.18 7.59 -12.51
C ALA A 53 10.85 6.14 -12.07
N PHE A 54 10.53 5.26 -13.02
CA PHE A 54 10.42 3.82 -12.78
C PHE A 54 11.83 3.19 -12.76
N ASP A 55 12.56 3.44 -11.67
CA ASP A 55 13.94 2.99 -11.50
C ASP A 55 14.04 1.73 -10.63
N MET A 56 13.94 0.58 -11.26
CA MET A 56 14.03 -0.71 -10.56
C MET A 56 15.44 -1.06 -10.12
N THR A 57 16.48 -0.54 -10.77
CA THR A 57 17.87 -0.74 -10.34
C THR A 57 18.16 0.07 -9.09
N GLY A 58 17.84 1.35 -9.12
CA GLY A 58 17.97 2.22 -7.95
C GLY A 58 17.15 1.73 -6.77
N LEU A 59 15.91 1.29 -6.97
CA LEU A 59 15.08 0.72 -5.90
C LEU A 59 15.77 -0.50 -5.24
N GLY A 60 16.37 -1.39 -6.03
CA GLY A 60 17.12 -2.54 -5.49
C GLY A 60 18.34 -2.12 -4.67
N GLU A 61 19.11 -1.12 -5.14
CA GLU A 61 20.24 -0.54 -4.40
C GLU A 61 19.79 0.11 -3.09
N TYR A 62 18.71 0.89 -3.16
CA TYR A 62 18.11 1.56 -2.01
C TYR A 62 17.68 0.54 -0.92
N MET A 63 16.94 -0.52 -1.31
CA MET A 63 16.51 -1.57 -0.38
C MET A 63 17.69 -2.30 0.27
N ARG A 64 18.78 -2.55 -0.47
CA ARG A 64 20.01 -3.10 0.12
C ARG A 64 20.65 -2.13 1.08
N GLY A 65 20.68 -0.84 0.73
CA GLY A 65 21.18 0.22 1.60
C GLY A 65 20.43 0.26 2.94
N LEU A 66 19.08 0.16 2.91
CA LEU A 66 18.26 0.08 4.13
C LEU A 66 18.66 -1.10 5.02
N VAL A 67 18.90 -2.29 4.43
CA VAL A 67 19.34 -3.48 5.19
C VAL A 67 20.70 -3.26 5.81
N ASP A 68 21.66 -2.73 5.05
CA ASP A 68 23.05 -2.55 5.50
C ASP A 68 23.22 -1.33 6.43
N GLY A 69 22.24 -0.41 6.45
CA GLY A 69 22.14 0.66 7.44
C GLY A 69 21.80 0.14 8.83
N GLY A 70 21.29 -1.08 8.91
CA GLY A 70 20.99 -1.78 10.15
C GLY A 70 19.53 -1.65 10.60
N PRO A 71 19.14 -2.39 11.64
CA PRO A 71 17.74 -2.45 12.06
C PRO A 71 17.27 -1.12 12.63
N THR A 72 15.97 -0.86 12.46
CA THR A 72 15.29 0.26 13.11
C THR A 72 15.35 0.15 14.63
N ARG A 73 15.10 1.24 15.35
CA ARG A 73 15.06 1.21 16.83
C ARG A 73 13.97 0.29 17.38
N SER A 74 12.93 0.01 16.62
CA SER A 74 11.90 -0.97 16.97
C SER A 74 12.30 -2.43 16.70
N GLY A 75 13.51 -2.65 16.18
CA GLY A 75 14.06 -3.99 15.92
C GLY A 75 13.62 -4.61 14.57
N HIS A 76 12.86 -3.88 13.75
CA HIS A 76 12.56 -4.31 12.39
C HIS A 76 13.81 -4.19 11.51
N ARG A 77 13.96 -5.10 10.55
CA ARG A 77 15.15 -5.15 9.67
C ARG A 77 15.35 -3.87 8.87
N THR A 78 14.26 -3.25 8.42
CA THR A 78 14.25 -1.96 7.72
C THR A 78 12.98 -1.18 8.08
N PRO A 79 12.90 0.13 7.81
CA PRO A 79 11.61 0.80 7.66
C PRO A 79 10.77 0.10 6.59
N ALA A 80 9.45 0.16 6.66
CA ALA A 80 8.64 -0.31 5.56
C ALA A 80 8.82 0.62 4.35
N VAL A 81 8.76 0.06 3.13
CA VAL A 81 8.78 0.82 1.86
C VAL A 81 7.53 0.48 1.08
N ILE A 82 6.79 1.50 0.67
CA ILE A 82 5.59 1.37 -0.17
C ILE A 82 5.85 2.15 -1.46
N VAL A 83 5.55 1.53 -2.60
CA VAL A 83 5.75 2.14 -3.91
C VAL A 83 4.41 2.51 -4.52
N GLU A 84 4.27 3.76 -4.94
CA GLU A 84 3.17 4.18 -5.82
C GLU A 84 3.48 3.71 -7.22
N ALA A 85 2.70 2.75 -7.70
CA ALA A 85 2.94 2.14 -9.01
C ALA A 85 2.50 3.08 -10.13
N PRO A 86 3.23 3.12 -11.28
CA PRO A 86 2.85 3.99 -12.39
C PRO A 86 1.59 3.55 -13.12
N VAL A 87 1.12 2.33 -12.92
CA VAL A 87 -0.11 1.84 -13.56
C VAL A 87 -1.36 2.43 -12.89
N ASN A 88 -2.26 2.97 -13.71
CA ASN A 88 -3.56 3.46 -13.25
C ASN A 88 -4.57 2.33 -13.09
N GLY A 89 -5.32 2.37 -11.99
CA GLY A 89 -6.37 1.42 -11.65
C GLY A 89 -7.73 1.66 -12.34
N THR A 90 -7.73 2.16 -13.58
CA THR A 90 -8.93 2.55 -14.32
C THR A 90 -9.84 1.36 -14.63
N ASP A 91 -9.28 0.30 -15.18
CA ASP A 91 -10.01 -0.93 -15.53
C ASP A 91 -9.15 -2.19 -15.38
N ALA A 92 -9.82 -3.35 -15.36
CA ALA A 92 -9.17 -4.64 -15.15
C ALA A 92 -8.20 -5.03 -16.28
N ALA A 93 -8.43 -4.60 -17.52
CA ALA A 93 -7.58 -4.92 -18.66
C ALA A 93 -6.28 -4.13 -18.57
N ASN A 94 -6.35 -2.83 -18.24
CA ASN A 94 -5.19 -2.00 -18.02
C ASN A 94 -4.30 -2.54 -16.90
N VAL A 95 -4.87 -2.86 -15.75
CA VAL A 95 -4.11 -3.41 -14.62
C VAL A 95 -3.49 -4.76 -14.97
N ARG A 96 -4.22 -5.64 -15.66
CA ARG A 96 -3.71 -6.96 -16.08
C ARG A 96 -2.54 -6.83 -17.07
N PHE A 97 -2.64 -5.93 -18.03
CA PHE A 97 -1.57 -5.67 -19.00
C PHE A 97 -0.30 -5.16 -18.31
N ASN A 98 -0.45 -4.33 -17.29
CA ASN A 98 0.64 -3.70 -16.54
C ASN A 98 1.07 -4.48 -15.28
N ALA A 99 0.52 -5.66 -15.00
CA ALA A 99 0.83 -6.46 -13.81
C ALA A 99 2.32 -6.82 -13.65
N TRP A 100 3.10 -6.75 -14.73
CA TRP A 100 4.55 -6.91 -14.71
C TRP A 100 5.25 -5.87 -13.83
N GLN A 101 4.69 -4.66 -13.71
CA GLN A 101 5.23 -3.59 -12.85
C GLN A 101 5.20 -4.03 -11.37
N PHE A 102 4.09 -4.60 -10.90
CA PHE A 102 3.98 -5.08 -9.53
C PHE A 102 5.02 -6.18 -9.24
N ARG A 103 5.25 -7.09 -10.20
CA ARG A 103 6.28 -8.13 -10.07
C ARG A 103 7.69 -7.55 -9.97
N GLN A 104 7.99 -6.52 -10.76
CA GLN A 104 9.28 -5.83 -10.72
C GLN A 104 9.48 -5.10 -9.39
N ILE A 105 8.48 -4.36 -8.95
CA ILE A 105 8.47 -3.61 -7.69
C ILE A 105 8.64 -4.57 -6.50
N LEU A 106 7.75 -5.56 -6.37
CA LEU A 106 7.77 -6.54 -5.27
C LEU A 106 9.04 -7.40 -5.29
N GLY A 107 9.61 -7.64 -6.46
CA GLY A 107 10.90 -8.34 -6.62
C GLY A 107 12.09 -7.61 -6.00
N ARG A 108 11.96 -6.33 -5.65
CA ARG A 108 13.00 -5.57 -4.93
C ARG A 108 12.87 -5.65 -3.40
N GLY A 109 11.86 -6.40 -2.90
CA GLY A 109 11.69 -6.61 -1.47
C GLY A 109 10.96 -5.47 -0.74
N VAL A 110 10.19 -4.63 -1.45
CA VAL A 110 9.36 -3.61 -0.84
C VAL A 110 8.21 -4.23 -0.04
N HIS A 111 7.64 -3.46 0.87
CA HIS A 111 6.66 -3.92 1.85
C HIS A 111 5.21 -3.62 1.46
N GLY A 112 5.01 -2.90 0.38
CA GLY A 112 3.68 -2.57 -0.11
C GLY A 112 3.68 -1.89 -1.48
N VAL A 113 2.49 -1.80 -2.05
CA VAL A 113 2.23 -1.11 -3.33
C VAL A 113 0.94 -0.32 -3.20
N LEU A 114 0.93 0.90 -3.69
CA LEU A 114 -0.24 1.76 -3.84
C LEU A 114 -0.63 1.80 -5.33
N LEU A 115 -1.85 1.41 -5.63
CA LEU A 115 -2.45 1.53 -6.96
C LEU A 115 -3.12 2.90 -7.08
N CYS A 116 -2.62 3.75 -7.97
CA CYS A 116 -3.14 5.08 -8.24
C CYS A 116 -4.34 5.04 -9.20
N GLN A 117 -5.13 6.10 -9.27
CA GLN A 117 -6.28 6.25 -10.16
C GLN A 117 -7.23 5.02 -10.11
N ALA A 118 -7.59 4.55 -8.90
CA ALA A 118 -8.46 3.39 -8.74
C ALA A 118 -9.92 3.76 -9.05
N GLU A 119 -10.45 3.28 -10.17
CA GLU A 119 -11.78 3.64 -10.68
C GLU A 119 -12.79 2.49 -10.70
N SER A 120 -12.33 1.25 -10.65
CA SER A 120 -13.23 0.10 -10.65
C SER A 120 -12.81 -1.01 -9.68
N ALA A 121 -13.81 -1.68 -9.09
CA ALA A 121 -13.59 -2.81 -8.21
C ALA A 121 -12.89 -3.99 -8.92
N ASP A 122 -13.15 -4.17 -10.21
CA ASP A 122 -12.51 -5.22 -11.01
C ASP A 122 -11.03 -4.92 -11.26
N ALA A 123 -10.66 -3.65 -11.45
CA ALA A 123 -9.25 -3.23 -11.53
C ALA A 123 -8.52 -3.52 -10.22
N VAL A 124 -9.12 -3.15 -9.09
CA VAL A 124 -8.53 -3.39 -7.76
C VAL A 124 -8.44 -4.87 -7.44
N ARG A 125 -9.43 -5.68 -7.83
CA ARG A 125 -9.36 -7.14 -7.72
C ARG A 125 -8.16 -7.71 -8.49
N VAL A 126 -7.98 -7.30 -9.74
CA VAL A 126 -6.83 -7.74 -10.56
C VAL A 126 -5.50 -7.27 -9.96
N PHE A 127 -5.45 -6.07 -9.38
CA PHE A 127 -4.28 -5.59 -8.64
C PHE A 127 -3.91 -6.52 -7.48
N VAL A 128 -4.86 -6.84 -6.60
CA VAL A 128 -4.65 -7.75 -5.47
C VAL A 128 -4.19 -9.13 -5.98
N GLU A 129 -4.87 -9.70 -6.98
CA GLU A 129 -4.50 -10.98 -7.59
C GLU A 129 -3.08 -10.96 -8.19
N SER A 130 -2.66 -9.83 -8.76
CA SER A 130 -1.34 -9.66 -9.38
C SER A 130 -0.19 -9.56 -8.37
N CYS A 131 -0.49 -9.19 -7.14
CA CYS A 131 0.47 -9.14 -6.04
C CYS A 131 0.60 -10.48 -5.29
N ARG A 132 -0.32 -11.41 -5.50
CA ARG A 132 -0.42 -12.70 -4.80
C ARG A 132 0.14 -13.86 -5.62
N TYR A 133 0.72 -14.82 -4.92
CA TYR A 133 1.13 -16.10 -5.51
C TYR A 133 -0.07 -17.08 -5.65
N PRO A 134 -0.04 -18.01 -6.64
CA PRO A 134 -1.18 -18.91 -6.90
C PRO A 134 -1.56 -19.85 -5.75
N HIS A 135 -0.66 -20.14 -4.82
CA HIS A 135 -0.92 -21.00 -3.66
C HIS A 135 -1.61 -20.28 -2.49
N GLN A 136 -1.68 -18.96 -2.54
CA GLN A 136 -2.32 -18.13 -1.49
C GLN A 136 -3.83 -18.10 -1.71
N CYS A 137 -4.56 -18.86 -0.88
CA CYS A 137 -5.98 -19.16 -1.09
C CYS A 137 -6.95 -18.34 -0.23
N SER A 138 -6.48 -17.43 0.63
CA SER A 138 -7.37 -16.59 1.46
C SER A 138 -8.37 -15.83 0.59
N ASP A 139 -9.66 -15.99 0.86
CA ASP A 139 -10.80 -15.37 0.17
C ASP A 139 -10.86 -15.62 -1.37
N VAL A 140 -10.13 -16.61 -1.87
CA VAL A 140 -10.28 -17.06 -3.25
C VAL A 140 -11.65 -17.72 -3.40
N ASP A 141 -12.35 -17.44 -4.50
CA ASP A 141 -13.66 -18.00 -4.76
C ASP A 141 -13.63 -19.55 -4.77
N PRO A 142 -14.33 -20.24 -3.84
CA PRO A 142 -14.31 -21.69 -3.77
C PRO A 142 -14.98 -22.38 -4.97
N ALA A 143 -15.74 -21.64 -5.78
CA ALA A 143 -16.33 -22.17 -7.02
C ALA A 143 -15.33 -22.27 -8.18
N LEU A 144 -14.13 -21.72 -8.01
CA LEU A 144 -13.08 -21.84 -9.02
C LEU A 144 -12.51 -23.27 -9.08
N PRO A 145 -12.19 -23.79 -10.28
CA PRO A 145 -11.56 -25.09 -10.41
C PRO A 145 -10.21 -25.12 -9.68
N THR A 146 -9.93 -26.24 -9.05
CA THR A 146 -8.63 -26.51 -8.41
C THR A 146 -7.48 -26.42 -9.44
N PRO A 147 -6.23 -26.23 -9.00
CA PRO A 147 -5.07 -26.23 -9.91
C PRO A 147 -4.99 -27.48 -10.78
N ILE A 148 -5.35 -28.66 -10.25
CA ILE A 148 -5.33 -29.93 -11.00
C ILE A 148 -6.44 -29.99 -12.04
N GLU A 149 -7.65 -29.54 -11.71
CA GLU A 149 -8.76 -29.46 -12.67
C GLU A 149 -8.46 -28.48 -13.79
N ARG A 150 -7.84 -27.34 -13.47
CA ARG A 150 -7.38 -26.35 -14.47
C ARG A 150 -6.27 -26.93 -15.37
N LEU A 151 -5.35 -27.70 -14.82
CA LEU A 151 -4.35 -28.43 -15.62
C LEU A 151 -5.00 -29.40 -16.62
N ARG A 152 -6.18 -29.92 -16.27
CA ARG A 152 -6.98 -30.81 -17.13
C ARG A 152 -7.95 -30.07 -18.06
N GLY A 153 -7.85 -28.73 -18.11
CA GLY A 153 -8.63 -27.90 -19.02
C GLY A 153 -9.90 -27.33 -18.44
N ALA A 154 -10.19 -27.52 -17.15
CA ALA A 154 -11.31 -26.83 -16.50
C ALA A 154 -11.07 -25.32 -16.47
N ALA A 155 -12.10 -24.55 -16.85
CA ALA A 155 -12.08 -23.09 -16.84
C ALA A 155 -13.12 -22.55 -15.84
N GLY A 156 -12.84 -21.38 -15.31
CA GLY A 156 -13.76 -20.67 -14.42
C GLY A 156 -13.27 -19.24 -14.18
N ALA A 157 -14.20 -18.37 -13.85
CA ALA A 157 -13.92 -17.01 -13.42
C ALA A 157 -14.51 -16.80 -12.01
N PRO A 158 -13.90 -15.96 -11.17
CA PRO A 158 -14.43 -15.70 -9.84
C PRO A 158 -15.79 -15.02 -9.96
N GLY A 159 -16.69 -15.35 -9.04
CA GLY A 159 -17.98 -14.67 -8.89
C GLY A 159 -17.78 -13.20 -8.54
N ARG A 160 -18.84 -12.43 -8.72
CA ARG A 160 -18.82 -10.99 -8.49
C ARG A 160 -18.35 -10.66 -7.06
N GLY A 161 -17.34 -9.80 -6.94
CA GLY A 161 -16.79 -9.36 -5.66
C GLY A 161 -15.88 -10.38 -4.96
N ARG A 162 -15.59 -11.52 -5.60
CA ARG A 162 -14.66 -12.53 -5.08
C ARG A 162 -13.29 -12.40 -5.74
N LEU A 163 -12.24 -12.80 -5.01
CA LEU A 163 -10.90 -12.89 -5.56
C LEU A 163 -10.75 -14.14 -6.44
N GLY A 164 -10.01 -13.98 -7.52
CA GLY A 164 -9.47 -15.09 -8.29
C GLY A 164 -8.17 -15.62 -7.68
N ILE A 165 -7.55 -16.55 -8.43
CA ILE A 165 -6.26 -17.11 -8.05
C ILE A 165 -5.16 -16.07 -8.30
N GLY A 166 -4.21 -15.98 -7.38
CA GLY A 166 -3.04 -15.11 -7.53
C GLY A 166 -2.27 -15.39 -8.82
N THR A 167 -1.75 -14.33 -9.45
CA THR A 167 -1.10 -14.42 -10.76
C THR A 167 0.39 -14.06 -10.73
N ARG A 168 0.95 -13.77 -9.55
CA ARG A 168 2.38 -13.51 -9.39
C ARG A 168 3.17 -14.82 -9.58
N GLY A 169 4.08 -14.81 -10.56
CA GLY A 169 4.96 -15.96 -10.83
C GLY A 169 6.17 -16.00 -9.90
N ARG A 170 6.86 -17.17 -9.87
CA ARG A 170 8.17 -17.33 -9.19
C ARG A 170 9.28 -16.60 -9.96
N GLY A 171 10.43 -16.42 -9.29
CA GLY A 171 11.68 -15.94 -9.85
C GLY A 171 12.23 -14.66 -9.20
N SER A 172 11.42 -13.94 -8.42
CA SER A 172 11.85 -12.74 -7.69
C SER A 172 12.04 -12.95 -6.19
N GLU A 173 11.66 -14.10 -5.66
CA GLU A 173 11.83 -14.44 -4.24
C GLU A 173 13.29 -14.48 -3.83
N GLY A 174 14.19 -14.93 -4.70
CA GLY A 174 15.62 -14.95 -4.43
C GLY A 174 16.27 -13.57 -4.21
N THR A 175 15.68 -12.50 -4.76
CA THR A 175 16.14 -11.12 -4.55
C THR A 175 15.38 -10.40 -3.43
N ALA A 176 14.11 -10.71 -3.24
CA ALA A 176 13.25 -10.05 -2.26
C ALA A 176 13.39 -10.66 -0.84
N ALA A 177 13.52 -11.98 -0.72
CA ALA A 177 13.61 -12.67 0.57
C ALA A 177 14.79 -12.20 1.43
N PRO A 178 16.00 -12.00 0.91
CA PRO A 178 17.13 -11.47 1.71
C PRO A 178 16.86 -10.08 2.29
N ILE A 179 16.08 -9.24 1.60
CA ILE A 179 15.69 -7.92 2.11
C ILE A 179 14.83 -8.08 3.37
N TRP A 180 13.90 -9.05 3.37
CA TRP A 180 13.06 -9.36 4.51
C TRP A 180 13.76 -10.22 5.58
N GLY A 181 14.96 -10.75 5.30
CA GLY A 181 15.70 -11.64 6.19
C GLY A 181 15.10 -13.05 6.25
N LEU A 182 14.50 -13.51 5.17
CA LEU A 182 13.81 -14.80 5.04
C LEU A 182 14.49 -15.72 4.03
N SER A 183 14.18 -17.02 4.10
CA SER A 183 14.40 -17.93 2.99
C SER A 183 13.41 -17.63 1.84
N PRO A 184 13.69 -18.07 0.59
CA PRO A 184 12.75 -17.92 -0.50
C PRO A 184 11.38 -18.56 -0.22
N GLU A 185 11.33 -19.70 0.45
CA GLU A 185 10.11 -20.42 0.82
C GLU A 185 9.30 -19.64 1.85
N GLU A 186 9.93 -19.14 2.91
CA GLU A 186 9.28 -18.29 3.91
C GLU A 186 8.74 -16.99 3.29
N TYR A 187 9.47 -16.40 2.34
CA TYR A 187 9.00 -15.23 1.61
C TYR A 187 7.73 -15.54 0.80
N LEU A 188 7.67 -16.69 0.11
CA LEU A 188 6.47 -17.09 -0.63
C LEU A 188 5.25 -17.22 0.29
N GLU A 189 5.42 -17.70 1.52
CA GLU A 189 4.35 -17.82 2.51
C GLU A 189 3.92 -16.46 3.09
N ARG A 190 4.89 -15.59 3.39
CA ARG A 190 4.66 -14.32 4.11
C ARG A 190 4.29 -13.16 3.19
N CYS A 191 4.66 -13.21 1.91
CA CYS A 191 4.39 -12.16 0.93
C CYS A 191 2.95 -12.25 0.40
N ASP A 192 1.97 -12.03 1.28
CA ASP A 192 0.53 -12.02 1.00
C ASP A 192 -0.10 -10.76 1.65
N PRO A 193 -1.16 -10.18 1.09
CA PRO A 193 -1.77 -8.96 1.62
C PRO A 193 -2.33 -9.12 3.04
N TRP A 194 -1.95 -8.20 3.92
CA TRP A 194 -2.65 -7.97 5.18
C TRP A 194 -3.76 -6.91 4.97
N PRO A 195 -4.93 -7.02 5.61
CA PRO A 195 -5.36 -8.00 6.62
C PRO A 195 -5.99 -9.29 6.07
N LEU A 196 -6.06 -9.46 4.74
CA LEU A 196 -6.64 -10.64 4.08
C LEU A 196 -6.03 -11.95 4.60
N ASN A 197 -4.70 -11.99 4.65
CA ASN A 197 -3.96 -13.00 5.38
C ASN A 197 -3.44 -12.39 6.67
N PRO A 198 -3.90 -12.84 7.86
CA PRO A 198 -3.42 -12.30 9.13
C PRO A 198 -1.91 -12.44 9.35
N LYS A 199 -1.24 -13.37 8.67
CA LYS A 199 0.21 -13.55 8.68
C LYS A 199 0.92 -12.86 7.51
N GLY A 200 0.17 -12.25 6.60
CA GLY A 200 0.71 -11.54 5.45
C GLY A 200 1.49 -10.29 5.86
N GLU A 201 2.49 -9.96 5.07
CA GLU A 201 3.42 -8.84 5.31
C GLU A 201 3.40 -7.79 4.18
N LEU A 202 2.50 -7.96 3.19
CA LEU A 202 2.26 -6.92 2.18
C LEU A 202 1.16 -5.96 2.62
N LEU A 203 1.41 -4.66 2.48
CA LEU A 203 0.43 -3.61 2.68
C LEU A 203 0.04 -3.03 1.32
N LEU A 204 -1.13 -3.39 0.82
CA LEU A 204 -1.65 -2.91 -0.46
C LEU A 204 -2.60 -1.74 -0.24
N GLY A 205 -2.45 -0.68 -1.01
CA GLY A 205 -3.31 0.50 -0.96
C GLY A 205 -3.91 0.85 -2.30
N VAL A 206 -4.94 1.71 -2.27
CA VAL A 206 -5.54 2.33 -3.45
C VAL A 206 -5.67 3.84 -3.25
N LYS A 207 -5.48 4.60 -4.32
CA LYS A 207 -5.70 6.05 -4.35
C LYS A 207 -6.94 6.34 -5.20
N LEU A 208 -7.93 7.00 -4.59
CA LEU A 208 -9.16 7.45 -5.24
C LEU A 208 -9.02 8.95 -5.52
N GLU A 209 -8.94 9.32 -6.79
CA GLU A 209 -8.54 10.67 -7.18
C GLU A 209 -9.16 11.12 -8.51
N SER A 210 -10.25 10.46 -8.90
CA SER A 210 -11.08 10.84 -10.04
C SER A 210 -12.56 10.81 -9.68
N PRO A 211 -13.44 11.53 -10.39
CA PRO A 211 -14.88 11.44 -10.20
C PRO A 211 -15.40 10.00 -10.28
N GLU A 212 -14.89 9.19 -11.19
CA GLU A 212 -15.22 7.78 -11.37
C GLU A 212 -14.81 6.94 -10.15
N GLY A 213 -13.60 7.15 -9.64
CA GLY A 213 -13.11 6.49 -8.43
C GLY A 213 -13.97 6.82 -7.22
N ILE A 214 -14.34 8.09 -7.03
CA ILE A 214 -15.22 8.53 -5.95
C ILE A 214 -16.64 7.93 -6.13
N ALA A 215 -17.19 7.94 -7.35
CA ALA A 215 -18.51 7.35 -7.62
C ALA A 215 -18.57 5.85 -7.33
N ASN A 216 -17.45 5.13 -7.45
CA ASN A 216 -17.34 3.70 -7.26
C ASN A 216 -16.71 3.29 -5.91
N CYS A 217 -16.39 4.24 -5.02
CA CYS A 217 -15.53 3.99 -3.86
C CYS A 217 -16.04 2.88 -2.93
N GLU A 218 -17.35 2.75 -2.73
CA GLU A 218 -17.91 1.71 -1.86
C GLU A 218 -17.65 0.29 -2.42
N ARG A 219 -17.69 0.13 -3.75
CA ARG A 219 -17.39 -1.16 -4.41
C ARG A 219 -15.89 -1.43 -4.47
N ILE A 220 -15.10 -0.40 -4.71
CA ILE A 220 -13.64 -0.47 -4.72
C ILE A 220 -13.13 -0.91 -3.34
N LEU A 221 -13.58 -0.21 -2.30
CA LEU A 221 -13.12 -0.46 -0.93
C LEU A 221 -13.74 -1.71 -0.29
N ALA A 222 -14.69 -2.37 -0.95
CA ALA A 222 -15.18 -3.68 -0.55
C ALA A 222 -14.34 -4.85 -1.11
N VAL A 223 -13.33 -4.58 -1.94
CA VAL A 223 -12.42 -5.61 -2.44
C VAL A 223 -11.49 -6.07 -1.33
N SER A 224 -11.44 -7.37 -1.08
CA SER A 224 -10.56 -7.96 -0.06
C SER A 224 -9.08 -7.77 -0.41
N GLY A 225 -8.25 -7.57 0.62
CA GLY A 225 -6.79 -7.48 0.47
C GLY A 225 -6.25 -6.05 0.49
N LEU A 226 -7.11 -5.03 0.62
CA LEU A 226 -6.68 -3.66 0.83
C LEU A 226 -6.33 -3.42 2.31
N GLY A 227 -5.16 -2.86 2.55
CA GLY A 227 -4.66 -2.49 3.86
C GLY A 227 -4.76 -1.00 4.17
N PHE A 228 -4.93 -0.13 3.16
CA PHE A 228 -5.21 1.31 3.31
C PHE A 228 -5.80 1.90 2.04
N ALA A 229 -6.35 3.11 2.16
CA ALA A 229 -6.83 3.87 1.00
C ALA A 229 -6.59 5.37 1.20
N GLU A 230 -6.37 6.06 0.11
CA GLU A 230 -6.11 7.50 0.04
C GLU A 230 -7.16 8.21 -0.82
N LEU A 231 -7.52 9.42 -0.43
CA LEU A 231 -8.10 10.39 -1.36
C LEU A 231 -6.95 11.25 -1.91
N GLY A 232 -6.69 11.19 -3.22
CA GLY A 232 -5.67 12.00 -3.88
C GLY A 232 -6.17 13.42 -4.19
N PRO A 233 -5.86 14.43 -3.36
CA PRO A 233 -6.45 15.77 -3.53
C PRO A 233 -5.91 16.52 -4.75
N GLY A 234 -4.71 16.17 -5.22
CA GLY A 234 -4.10 16.81 -6.39
C GLY A 234 -4.88 16.51 -7.67
N ASP A 235 -4.97 15.24 -8.02
CA ASP A 235 -5.61 14.79 -9.25
C ASP A 235 -7.13 14.93 -9.21
N LEU A 236 -7.76 14.68 -8.05
CA LEU A 236 -9.18 14.96 -7.88
C LEU A 236 -9.48 16.46 -8.08
N GLY A 237 -8.66 17.33 -7.47
CA GLY A 237 -8.80 18.77 -7.66
C GLY A 237 -8.67 19.17 -9.13
N LEU A 238 -7.67 18.65 -9.81
CA LEU A 238 -7.46 18.91 -11.24
C LEU A 238 -8.65 18.40 -12.08
N ALA A 239 -9.16 17.20 -11.80
CA ALA A 239 -10.33 16.65 -12.48
C ALA A 239 -11.60 17.49 -12.25
N LEU A 240 -11.71 18.17 -11.12
CA LEU A 240 -12.79 19.12 -10.79
C LEU A 240 -12.53 20.54 -11.31
N GLY A 241 -11.40 20.81 -11.99
CA GLY A 241 -11.06 22.10 -12.60
C GLY A 241 -10.24 23.04 -11.73
N TYR A 242 -9.73 22.59 -10.59
CA TYR A 242 -8.84 23.38 -9.74
C TYR A 242 -7.40 23.30 -10.26
N LEU A 243 -6.83 24.41 -10.69
CA LEU A 243 -5.43 24.46 -11.16
C LEU A 243 -4.42 24.44 -10.00
N ALA A 244 -4.78 24.98 -8.86
CA ALA A 244 -4.01 24.86 -7.64
C ALA A 244 -4.49 23.67 -6.83
N VAL A 245 -3.58 22.90 -6.24
CA VAL A 245 -3.94 21.76 -5.40
C VAL A 245 -4.77 22.26 -4.20
N PRO A 246 -6.01 21.79 -4.06
CA PRO A 246 -6.82 22.18 -2.91
C PRO A 246 -6.26 21.57 -1.61
N HIS A 247 -6.31 22.37 -0.54
CA HIS A 247 -5.88 21.97 0.80
C HIS A 247 -7.04 22.03 1.79
N ASP A 248 -6.91 21.37 2.92
CA ASP A 248 -7.87 21.46 4.02
C ASP A 248 -7.89 22.90 4.62
N PRO A 249 -9.08 23.58 4.71
CA PRO A 249 -10.42 23.06 4.40
C PRO A 249 -10.70 22.98 2.89
N TYR A 250 -11.05 21.78 2.44
CA TYR A 250 -11.37 21.52 1.04
C TYR A 250 -12.61 22.30 0.54
N PRO A 251 -12.72 22.54 -0.78
CA PRO A 251 -13.97 22.97 -1.41
C PRO A 251 -15.13 22.00 -1.10
N PRO A 252 -16.41 22.47 -1.16
CA PRO A 252 -17.56 21.66 -0.74
C PRO A 252 -17.63 20.27 -1.38
N GLU A 253 -17.44 20.18 -2.71
CA GLU A 253 -17.47 18.92 -3.47
C GLU A 253 -16.35 17.96 -3.08
N MET A 254 -15.17 18.47 -2.76
CA MET A 254 -14.05 17.63 -2.30
C MET A 254 -14.24 17.18 -0.83
N ARG A 255 -14.91 17.98 0.00
CA ARG A 255 -15.30 17.55 1.35
C ARG A 255 -16.32 16.41 1.27
N GLU A 256 -17.33 16.55 0.41
CA GLU A 256 -18.31 15.47 0.17
C GLU A 256 -17.62 14.18 -0.31
N ALA A 257 -16.71 14.30 -1.27
CA ALA A 257 -15.92 13.18 -1.76
C ALA A 257 -15.09 12.52 -0.63
N ARG A 258 -14.40 13.33 0.18
CA ARG A 258 -13.64 12.87 1.34
C ARG A 258 -14.52 12.13 2.34
N GLU A 259 -15.64 12.70 2.73
CA GLU A 259 -16.59 12.10 3.68
C GLU A 259 -17.09 10.75 3.17
N ARG A 260 -17.43 10.66 1.88
CA ARG A 260 -17.89 9.43 1.23
C ARG A 260 -16.82 8.33 1.23
N VAL A 261 -15.60 8.66 0.81
CA VAL A 261 -14.47 7.71 0.81
C VAL A 261 -14.14 7.27 2.23
N PHE A 262 -14.07 8.20 3.17
CA PHE A 262 -13.77 7.89 4.57
C PHE A 262 -14.85 7.01 5.21
N ALA A 263 -16.13 7.28 4.94
CA ALA A 263 -17.23 6.41 5.40
C ALA A 263 -17.13 4.99 4.83
N ALA A 264 -16.75 4.85 3.54
CA ALA A 264 -16.53 3.55 2.91
C ALA A 264 -15.31 2.82 3.50
N CYS A 265 -14.22 3.55 3.81
CA CYS A 265 -13.06 3.00 4.52
C CYS A 265 -13.46 2.46 5.90
N ARG A 266 -14.18 3.25 6.70
CA ARG A 266 -14.65 2.82 8.03
C ARG A 266 -15.55 1.59 7.97
N LYS A 267 -16.49 1.55 7.02
CA LYS A 267 -17.39 0.40 6.79
C LYS A 267 -16.61 -0.90 6.53
N ASN A 268 -15.51 -0.81 5.77
CA ASN A 268 -14.68 -1.96 5.39
C ASN A 268 -13.46 -2.14 6.30
N ARG A 269 -13.30 -1.33 7.36
CA ARG A 269 -12.16 -1.36 8.30
C ARG A 269 -10.82 -1.14 7.60
N ILE A 270 -10.79 -0.30 6.58
CA ILE A 270 -9.59 0.06 5.84
C ILE A 270 -9.04 1.36 6.45
N PRO A 271 -7.78 1.39 6.90
CA PRO A 271 -7.08 2.59 7.31
C PRO A 271 -7.14 3.66 6.22
N PHE A 272 -7.60 4.86 6.59
CA PHE A 272 -7.65 5.99 5.67
C PHE A 272 -6.36 6.81 5.75
N LEU A 273 -5.83 7.18 4.59
CA LEU A 273 -4.66 8.02 4.43
C LEU A 273 -5.08 9.46 4.13
N GLU A 274 -4.56 10.39 4.90
CA GLU A 274 -4.77 11.82 4.70
C GLU A 274 -3.58 12.64 5.20
N THR A 275 -3.40 13.83 4.63
CA THR A 275 -2.38 14.79 5.09
C THR A 275 -2.79 15.41 6.42
N ALA A 276 -1.82 15.60 7.32
CA ALA A 276 -2.01 16.34 8.57
C ALA A 276 -0.86 17.30 8.86
N SER A 277 -1.17 18.40 9.54
CA SER A 277 -0.21 19.34 10.11
C SER A 277 -0.09 19.13 11.62
N PRO A 278 0.90 19.75 12.30
CA PRO A 278 0.97 19.75 13.75
C PRO A 278 -0.31 20.23 14.45
N GLU A 279 -1.05 21.14 13.84
CA GLU A 279 -2.29 21.71 14.36
C GLU A 279 -3.49 20.78 14.16
N SER A 280 -3.53 19.99 13.09
CA SER A 280 -4.67 19.16 12.71
C SER A 280 -4.54 17.68 13.11
N ILE A 281 -3.34 17.20 13.42
CA ILE A 281 -3.08 15.77 13.61
C ILE A 281 -3.95 15.13 14.71
N ILE A 282 -4.15 15.81 15.84
CA ILE A 282 -4.95 15.25 16.94
C ILE A 282 -6.39 15.03 16.49
N ALA A 283 -7.00 16.04 15.86
CA ALA A 283 -8.38 15.95 15.36
C ALA A 283 -8.53 14.83 14.30
N LYS A 284 -7.56 14.70 13.39
CA LYS A 284 -7.55 13.64 12.39
C LYS A 284 -7.46 12.23 13.02
N LEU A 285 -6.62 12.06 14.03
CA LEU A 285 -6.51 10.79 14.77
C LEU A 285 -7.78 10.45 15.53
N ASP A 286 -8.41 11.43 16.18
CA ASP A 286 -9.66 11.27 16.93
C ASP A 286 -10.84 10.96 15.99
N GLU A 287 -10.83 11.49 14.76
CA GLU A 287 -11.77 11.14 13.69
C GLU A 287 -11.60 9.69 13.21
N GLY A 288 -10.39 9.13 13.32
CA GLY A 288 -10.09 7.75 12.94
C GLY A 288 -9.15 7.59 11.73
N VAL A 289 -8.47 8.66 11.29
CA VAL A 289 -7.40 8.57 10.30
C VAL A 289 -6.24 7.78 10.88
N ARG A 290 -5.67 6.83 10.11
CA ARG A 290 -4.60 5.95 10.60
C ARG A 290 -3.36 5.90 9.72
N VAL A 291 -3.37 6.50 8.54
CA VAL A 291 -2.18 6.68 7.71
C VAL A 291 -2.01 8.17 7.48
N ILE A 292 -0.86 8.71 7.86
CA ILE A 292 -0.65 10.16 7.88
C ILE A 292 0.43 10.53 6.87
N ALA A 293 0.00 11.29 5.87
CA ALA A 293 0.89 12.05 5.01
C ALA A 293 1.28 13.34 5.73
N GLY A 294 2.53 13.52 5.97
CA GLY A 294 3.02 14.75 6.56
C GLY A 294 4.53 14.71 6.55
N HIS A 295 5.12 15.52 5.72
CA HIS A 295 6.57 15.57 5.53
C HIS A 295 7.33 16.11 6.76
N ARG A 296 6.66 16.20 7.92
CA ARG A 296 7.23 16.78 9.14
C ARG A 296 7.26 15.77 10.28
N GLU A 297 8.44 15.50 10.79
CA GLU A 297 8.65 14.70 11.98
C GLU A 297 7.86 15.21 13.19
N GLU A 298 7.66 16.53 13.28
CA GLU A 298 6.90 17.17 14.35
C GLU A 298 5.46 16.68 14.42
N THR A 299 4.75 16.60 13.28
CA THR A 299 3.40 16.03 13.19
C THR A 299 3.36 14.61 13.73
N ALA A 300 4.34 13.78 13.35
CA ALA A 300 4.46 12.42 13.84
C ALA A 300 4.72 12.34 15.35
N LYS A 301 5.57 13.21 15.90
CA LYS A 301 5.85 13.27 17.35
C LYS A 301 4.57 13.59 18.13
N ILE A 302 3.81 14.60 17.71
CA ILE A 302 2.55 14.98 18.36
C ILE A 302 1.54 13.83 18.32
N GLY A 303 1.33 13.23 17.15
CA GLY A 303 0.36 12.15 17.00
C GLY A 303 0.74 10.87 17.75
N ARG A 304 2.02 10.50 17.76
CA ARG A 304 2.51 9.36 18.57
C ARG A 304 2.31 9.59 20.07
N ALA A 305 2.58 10.80 20.55
CA ALA A 305 2.35 11.15 21.94
C ALA A 305 0.86 11.09 22.30
N HIS A 306 -0.02 11.60 21.43
CA HIS A 306 -1.47 11.55 21.61
C HIS A 306 -1.98 10.09 21.71
N GLN A 307 -1.52 9.21 20.84
CA GLN A 307 -1.89 7.79 20.86
C GLN A 307 -1.10 6.95 21.88
N LYS A 308 -0.24 7.57 22.70
CA LYS A 308 0.59 6.90 23.73
C LYS A 308 1.39 5.74 23.13
N ARG A 309 1.94 5.94 21.94
CA ARG A 309 2.73 4.91 21.24
C ARG A 309 3.94 4.48 22.09
N THR A 310 4.12 3.17 22.25
CA THR A 310 5.27 2.58 22.97
C THR A 310 6.35 2.06 22.03
N MET A 311 6.00 1.73 20.78
CA MET A 311 6.99 1.26 19.80
C MET A 311 7.93 2.42 19.41
N PRO A 312 9.25 2.27 19.58
CA PRO A 312 10.22 3.29 19.18
C PRO A 312 10.31 3.40 17.63
N VAL A 313 10.84 4.51 17.18
CA VAL A 313 11.04 4.81 15.74
C VAL A 313 12.52 4.77 15.41
#